data_dd59e74abb5c6912d91fd122c83bc519
#
_entry.id   dd59e74abb5c6912d91fd122c83bc519
#
_cell.length_a   1.000
_cell.length_b   1.000
_cell.length_c   1.000
_cell.angle_alpha   90.00
_cell.angle_beta   90.00
_cell.angle_gamma   90.00
#
_symmetry.space_group_name_H-M   'P 1'
#
loop_
_entity.id
_entity.type
_entity.pdbx_description
1 polymer ?
#
loop_
_entity_poly.entity_id
_entity_poly.type
_entity_poly.pdbx_seq_one_letter_code
_entity_poly.pdbx_strand_id
1 'polypeptide(L)'
;MAPHRLHRLIPASVALTTVCATLPASAAYAADTPPTPHLDSIERSLRETSPGLEGSVWERTDGNRLDAPADNPSGWLLQTPGCWGDAGCKDRAGTRRMLDKMTRNIADARHTVDVSSLAPFPNGGFEDAVVAGLKASVKAGHSPRVRILVGAAPLYHLNVVPSRYRDDLIDKLGPAAGKVTLNVASMTTSKTSLSWNHSKLLVVDGKTAVTGGINGWKDDYLDTDNPVSDVDMALSGPAARSAGKYLDTLWDWTCRNASDPAKVWLATSNGSSCMPSMEKDEAGATPAEPTGDVPVIAVGGLGVGIKESDPSSGYHPDLPTAPDTKCTVGLHDHTNGDRDYDTVNPEENALRSLIASARSHVEISQQDLNGTCPPLPRYDIRTYDTLAGKLAAGVKVRIVVSDPANRGAVGSGGYSQIKSLDEISDTLRTRLVALTGDNEKASRALCGNLQLASFRSSDAAKWADGKPYALHHKLVSVDDSAFYIGSKNLYPAWLQDFGYIVESPAAAKQLKTELLDPEWKYSRQAASTPAGCPAGATG
;
A
#
# COMPACT_ATOMS: atom_id res chain seq x y z
N MET A 1 24.54 -8.06 103.70
CA MET A 1 25.07 -6.73 104.17
C MET A 1 24.97 -5.70 103.07
N ALA A 2 24.17 -4.72 103.30
CA ALA A 2 23.93 -3.60 102.44
C ALA A 2 25.18 -2.67 102.49
N PRO A 3 25.09 -1.48 101.85
CA PRO A 3 24.75 -0.96 100.51
C PRO A 3 25.82 0.05 100.05
N HIS A 4 25.67 0.63 98.84
CA HIS A 4 25.88 2.07 98.58
C HIS A 4 25.67 2.40 97.11
N ARG A 5 24.69 3.05 96.85
CA ARG A 5 24.35 4.46 96.31
C ARG A 5 25.19 4.99 95.17
N LEU A 6 24.43 5.25 94.11
CA LEU A 6 24.24 6.50 93.31
C LEU A 6 25.46 7.17 92.66
N HIS A 7 25.35 7.32 91.35
CA HIS A 7 25.18 8.69 90.79
C HIS A 7 24.66 8.60 89.31
N ARG A 8 23.65 9.37 89.03
CA ARG A 8 23.06 9.64 87.73
C ARG A 8 23.99 10.49 86.88
N LEU A 9 24.19 10.19 85.66
CA LEU A 9 24.54 11.12 84.62
C LEU A 9 23.68 10.82 83.38
N ILE A 10 22.93 11.84 82.98
CA ILE A 10 22.06 11.87 81.78
C ILE A 10 22.95 12.24 80.61
N PRO A 11 22.96 11.53 79.49
CA PRO A 11 23.41 12.13 78.24
C PRO A 11 22.23 12.58 77.39
N ALA A 12 22.35 13.80 76.91
CA ALA A 12 21.42 14.46 75.98
C ALA A 12 21.29 13.70 74.67
N SER A 13 20.08 13.34 74.34
CA SER A 13 19.74 12.79 73.02
C SER A 13 19.69 13.92 72.01
N VAL A 14 20.64 13.93 71.08
CA VAL A 14 20.57 14.76 69.84
C VAL A 14 19.64 14.05 68.87
N ALA A 15 18.45 14.58 68.66
CA ALA A 15 17.52 14.12 67.64
C ALA A 15 18.02 14.62 66.29
N LEU A 16 18.53 13.70 65.47
CA LEU A 16 18.79 13.94 64.03
C LEU A 16 17.44 13.86 63.30
N THR A 17 16.87 15.02 62.96
CA THR A 17 15.72 15.13 62.04
C THR A 17 16.21 14.92 60.60
N THR A 18 15.99 13.72 60.09
CA THR A 18 16.18 13.42 58.66
C THR A 18 15.02 14.10 57.91
N VAL A 19 15.29 15.20 57.24
CA VAL A 19 14.37 15.80 56.28
C VAL A 19 14.40 14.94 55.01
N CYS A 20 13.40 14.07 54.84
CA CYS A 20 13.11 13.46 53.55
C CYS A 20 12.54 14.54 52.61
N ALA A 21 13.38 15.09 51.75
CA ALA A 21 12.92 15.86 50.61
C ALA A 21 12.19 14.92 49.64
N THR A 22 10.86 14.91 49.66
CA THR A 22 10.04 14.34 48.61
C THR A 22 10.18 15.22 47.38
N LEU A 23 10.98 14.80 46.41
CA LEU A 23 10.94 15.33 45.05
C LEU A 23 9.53 15.07 44.48
N PRO A 24 8.85 16.08 43.93
CA PRO A 24 7.60 15.83 43.24
C PRO A 24 7.92 14.90 42.05
N ALA A 25 7.27 13.75 42.00
CA ALA A 25 7.21 12.94 40.82
C ALA A 25 6.66 13.86 39.71
N SER A 26 7.49 14.16 38.71
CA SER A 26 7.04 14.78 37.49
C SER A 26 6.04 13.82 36.87
N ALA A 27 4.75 14.12 36.98
CA ALA A 27 3.75 13.51 36.17
C ALA A 27 4.16 13.82 34.72
N ALA A 28 4.72 12.81 34.03
CA ALA A 28 4.83 12.87 32.61
C ALA A 28 3.38 13.00 32.11
N TYR A 29 3.00 14.19 31.68
CA TYR A 29 1.82 14.40 30.88
C TYR A 29 2.03 13.48 29.66
N ALA A 30 1.27 12.40 29.58
CA ALA A 30 1.05 11.71 28.33
C ALA A 30 0.53 12.79 27.38
N ALA A 31 1.32 13.14 26.39
CA ALA A 31 0.86 14.03 25.34
C ALA A 31 -0.39 13.37 24.76
N ASP A 32 -1.54 14.07 24.84
CA ASP A 32 -2.77 13.59 24.23
C ASP A 32 -2.48 13.29 22.77
N THR A 33 -2.51 12.02 22.41
CA THR A 33 -2.36 11.60 21.01
C THR A 33 -3.48 12.30 20.22
N PRO A 34 -3.18 12.98 19.12
CA PRO A 34 -4.21 13.62 18.32
C PRO A 34 -5.31 12.63 17.95
N PRO A 35 -6.59 13.02 17.96
CA PRO A 35 -7.67 12.13 17.59
C PRO A 35 -7.49 11.64 16.15
N THR A 36 -7.70 10.34 15.92
CA THR A 36 -7.56 9.67 14.62
C THR A 36 -8.90 9.10 14.14
N PRO A 37 -9.90 9.97 13.86
CA PRO A 37 -11.27 9.53 13.60
C PRO A 37 -11.41 8.67 12.34
N HIS A 38 -10.53 8.84 11.34
CA HIS A 38 -10.53 8.02 10.13
C HIS A 38 -10.03 6.61 10.45
N LEU A 39 -8.85 6.49 11.09
CA LEU A 39 -8.31 5.18 11.49
C LEU A 39 -9.21 4.46 12.48
N ASP A 40 -9.84 5.16 13.42
CA ASP A 40 -10.79 4.57 14.38
C ASP A 40 -12.01 3.97 13.67
N SER A 41 -12.48 4.61 12.60
CA SER A 41 -13.59 4.11 11.79
C SER A 41 -13.19 2.88 10.98
N ILE A 42 -12.00 2.92 10.37
CA ILE A 42 -11.46 1.84 9.56
C ILE A 42 -11.17 0.62 10.43
N GLU A 43 -10.49 0.79 11.56
CA GLU A 43 -10.18 -0.29 12.50
C GLU A 43 -11.44 -1.01 12.99
N ARG A 44 -12.51 -0.26 13.30
CA ARG A 44 -13.80 -0.83 13.68
C ARG A 44 -14.38 -1.71 12.57
N SER A 45 -14.33 -1.23 11.33
CA SER A 45 -14.77 -1.99 10.16
C SER A 45 -13.94 -3.27 9.96
N LEU A 46 -12.63 -3.19 10.14
CA LEU A 46 -11.72 -4.34 10.01
C LEU A 46 -11.95 -5.39 11.10
N ARG A 47 -12.21 -4.96 12.34
CA ARG A 47 -12.55 -5.87 13.44
C ARG A 47 -13.92 -6.53 13.28
N GLU A 48 -14.83 -5.91 12.54
CA GLU A 48 -16.10 -6.52 12.17
C GLU A 48 -15.93 -7.54 11.04
N THR A 49 -15.16 -7.17 10.00
CA THR A 49 -15.06 -7.95 8.77
C THR A 49 -14.03 -9.06 8.83
N SER A 50 -12.85 -8.81 9.40
CA SER A 50 -11.68 -9.68 9.31
C SER A 50 -10.91 -9.78 10.64
N PRO A 51 -11.60 -10.06 11.77
CA PRO A 51 -10.96 -10.07 13.09
C PRO A 51 -9.86 -11.13 13.23
N GLY A 52 -10.01 -12.29 12.60
CA GLY A 52 -9.04 -13.38 12.64
C GLY A 52 -7.78 -13.13 11.80
N LEU A 53 -7.71 -12.00 11.09
CA LEU A 53 -6.55 -11.59 10.31
C LEU A 53 -5.77 -10.43 10.95
N GLU A 54 -6.22 -9.91 12.09
CA GLU A 54 -5.49 -8.91 12.86
C GLU A 54 -4.12 -9.47 13.29
N GLY A 55 -3.07 -8.67 13.13
CA GLY A 55 -1.70 -9.07 13.42
C GLY A 55 -1.01 -9.96 12.39
N SER A 56 -1.70 -10.32 11.27
CA SER A 56 -1.11 -11.10 10.17
C SER A 56 -1.32 -10.48 8.79
N VAL A 57 -2.52 -9.99 8.49
CA VAL A 57 -2.85 -9.37 7.19
C VAL A 57 -3.17 -7.90 7.37
N TRP A 58 -3.70 -7.51 8.51
CA TRP A 58 -3.88 -6.12 8.87
C TRP A 58 -3.51 -5.87 10.34
N GLU A 59 -3.04 -4.68 10.64
CA GLU A 59 -2.69 -4.26 12.00
C GLU A 59 -2.67 -2.74 12.10
N ARG A 60 -3.25 -2.19 13.16
CA ARG A 60 -3.07 -0.79 13.53
C ARG A 60 -1.86 -0.66 14.46
N THR A 61 -0.99 0.27 14.15
CA THR A 61 0.22 0.55 14.94
C THR A 61 0.42 2.04 15.12
N ASP A 62 0.91 2.42 16.29
CA ASP A 62 1.40 3.75 16.60
C ASP A 62 2.94 3.77 16.63
N GLY A 63 3.52 4.94 16.72
CA GLY A 63 4.97 5.07 16.85
C GLY A 63 5.76 4.91 15.55
N ASN A 64 5.12 5.07 14.40
CA ASN A 64 5.80 5.03 13.10
C ASN A 64 6.34 6.39 12.72
N ARG A 65 7.29 6.40 11.79
CA ARG A 65 7.82 7.59 11.14
C ARG A 65 7.79 7.40 9.62
N LEU A 66 7.36 8.43 8.91
CA LEU A 66 7.58 8.50 7.46
C LEU A 66 9.06 8.71 7.22
N ASP A 67 9.68 7.80 6.46
CA ASP A 67 11.14 7.70 6.39
C ASP A 67 11.72 8.62 5.32
N ALA A 68 11.87 9.88 5.72
CA ALA A 68 12.38 10.99 4.91
C ALA A 68 13.80 11.39 5.33
N PRO A 69 14.65 11.84 4.38
CA PRO A 69 15.91 12.50 4.69
C PRO A 69 15.67 13.81 5.47
N ALA A 70 16.64 14.18 6.33
CA ALA A 70 16.51 15.38 7.16
C ALA A 70 16.42 16.68 6.34
N ASP A 71 17.05 16.71 5.18
CA ASP A 71 17.05 17.84 4.23
C ASP A 71 15.87 17.85 3.26
N ASN A 72 15.05 16.80 3.26
CA ASN A 72 13.85 16.67 2.44
C ASN A 72 12.71 16.00 3.24
N PRO A 73 11.94 16.74 4.03
CA PRO A 73 10.88 16.19 4.89
C PRO A 73 9.75 15.46 4.15
N SER A 74 9.54 15.73 2.85
CA SER A 74 8.59 15.01 2.00
C SER A 74 9.23 13.84 1.23
N GLY A 75 10.51 13.56 1.45
CA GLY A 75 11.27 12.53 0.76
C GLY A 75 10.86 11.09 1.06
N TRP A 76 9.90 10.88 1.96
CA TRP A 76 9.20 9.62 2.17
C TRP A 76 8.26 9.25 1.03
N LEU A 77 7.80 10.26 0.26
CA LEU A 77 6.95 10.10 -0.92
C LEU A 77 7.84 9.87 -2.14
N LEU A 78 7.85 8.65 -2.63
CA LEU A 78 8.70 8.19 -3.71
C LEU A 78 7.90 8.17 -5.01
N GLN A 79 8.09 9.16 -5.86
CA GLN A 79 7.38 9.31 -7.12
C GLN A 79 8.25 8.85 -8.30
N THR A 80 7.66 8.18 -9.28
CA THR A 80 8.24 7.95 -10.60
C THR A 80 7.32 8.53 -11.67
N PRO A 81 7.83 9.17 -12.72
CA PRO A 81 9.20 9.71 -12.85
C PRO A 81 9.45 10.97 -12.02
N GLY A 82 8.38 11.63 -11.51
CA GLY A 82 8.45 12.90 -10.78
C GLY A 82 8.80 14.10 -11.65
N CYS A 83 8.34 14.11 -12.91
CA CYS A 83 8.64 15.13 -13.93
C CYS A 83 7.47 16.10 -14.12
N TRP A 84 7.03 16.76 -13.06
CA TRP A 84 5.92 17.70 -13.15
C TRP A 84 6.28 18.92 -14.04
N GLY A 85 5.47 19.17 -15.06
CA GLY A 85 5.63 20.29 -15.99
C GLY A 85 6.57 20.03 -17.17
N ASP A 86 7.21 18.86 -17.26
CA ASP A 86 8.11 18.48 -18.35
C ASP A 86 7.61 17.25 -19.11
N ALA A 87 7.03 17.45 -20.30
CA ALA A 87 6.60 16.36 -21.17
C ALA A 87 7.76 15.53 -21.75
N GLY A 88 8.98 16.06 -21.73
CA GLY A 88 10.19 15.33 -22.15
C GLY A 88 10.79 14.47 -21.06
N CYS A 89 10.44 14.75 -19.82
CA CYS A 89 10.86 14.03 -18.63
C CYS A 89 12.37 13.66 -18.62
N LYS A 90 13.21 14.64 -18.94
CA LYS A 90 14.67 14.44 -19.04
C LYS A 90 15.33 14.22 -17.68
N ASP A 91 14.81 14.91 -16.65
CA ASP A 91 15.26 14.74 -15.28
C ASP A 91 14.33 13.81 -14.51
N ARG A 92 14.77 12.58 -14.25
CA ARG A 92 14.06 11.56 -13.50
C ARG A 92 14.51 11.51 -12.04
N ALA A 93 14.56 12.66 -11.40
CA ALA A 93 14.98 12.77 -10.01
C ALA A 93 14.14 11.90 -9.06
N GLY A 94 12.85 11.77 -9.33
CA GLY A 94 11.96 10.90 -8.57
C GLY A 94 12.39 9.44 -8.63
N THR A 95 12.59 8.92 -9.84
CA THR A 95 13.03 7.53 -10.04
C THR A 95 14.40 7.26 -9.40
N ARG A 96 15.36 8.20 -9.52
CA ARG A 96 16.66 8.08 -8.85
C ARG A 96 16.50 8.01 -7.34
N ARG A 97 15.67 8.86 -6.72
CA ARG A 97 15.39 8.82 -5.27
C ARG A 97 14.82 7.47 -4.83
N MET A 98 13.94 6.86 -5.65
CA MET A 98 13.40 5.52 -5.38
C MET A 98 14.51 4.47 -5.36
N LEU A 99 15.35 4.40 -6.39
CA LEU A 99 16.47 3.45 -6.46
C LEU A 99 17.48 3.65 -5.33
N ASP A 100 17.83 4.91 -5.01
CA ASP A 100 18.69 5.25 -3.89
C ASP A 100 18.10 4.82 -2.54
N LYS A 101 16.76 4.97 -2.37
CA LYS A 101 16.08 4.54 -1.15
C LYS A 101 16.11 3.03 -1.00
N MET A 102 15.83 2.27 -2.07
CA MET A 102 15.95 0.82 -2.08
C MET A 102 17.38 0.39 -1.71
N THR A 103 18.39 0.95 -2.38
CA THR A 103 19.79 0.63 -2.12
C THR A 103 20.19 0.88 -0.67
N ARG A 104 19.82 2.05 -0.11
CA ARG A 104 20.15 2.39 1.30
C ARG A 104 19.46 1.47 2.29
N ASN A 105 18.15 1.23 2.12
CA ASN A 105 17.42 0.35 3.03
C ASN A 105 18.05 -1.06 3.06
N ILE A 106 18.38 -1.62 1.88
CA ILE A 106 18.99 -2.94 1.78
C ILE A 106 20.44 -2.95 2.31
N ALA A 107 21.18 -1.85 2.12
CA ALA A 107 22.55 -1.72 2.65
C ALA A 107 22.59 -1.76 4.19
N ASP A 108 21.53 -1.27 4.84
CA ASP A 108 21.37 -1.28 6.30
C ASP A 108 20.87 -2.62 6.86
N ALA A 109 20.53 -3.59 5.99
CA ALA A 109 20.05 -4.90 6.40
C ALA A 109 21.08 -5.66 7.24
N ARG A 110 20.66 -6.11 8.42
CA ARG A 110 21.47 -6.95 9.32
C ARG A 110 21.06 -8.41 9.26
N HIS A 111 19.77 -8.67 9.09
CA HIS A 111 19.17 -10.01 9.20
C HIS A 111 18.32 -10.40 7.99
N THR A 112 17.41 -9.52 7.56
CA THR A 112 16.40 -9.89 6.56
C THR A 112 16.18 -8.82 5.51
N VAL A 113 15.94 -9.28 4.27
CA VAL A 113 15.45 -8.45 3.15
C VAL A 113 14.32 -9.22 2.48
N ASP A 114 13.16 -8.63 2.39
CA ASP A 114 11.97 -9.21 1.76
C ASP A 114 11.46 -8.31 0.66
N VAL A 115 11.43 -8.83 -0.57
CA VAL A 115 11.00 -8.11 -1.77
C VAL A 115 9.78 -8.81 -2.36
N SER A 116 8.72 -8.05 -2.60
CA SER A 116 7.53 -8.51 -3.29
C SER A 116 7.22 -7.62 -4.47
N SER A 117 6.79 -8.20 -5.59
CA SER A 117 6.41 -7.47 -6.80
C SER A 117 5.45 -8.29 -7.66
N LEU A 118 4.88 -7.67 -8.70
CA LEU A 118 4.29 -8.38 -9.82
C LEU A 118 5.41 -8.84 -10.78
N ALA A 119 5.18 -9.95 -11.48
CA ALA A 119 6.09 -10.43 -12.53
C ALA A 119 6.21 -9.43 -13.71
N PRO A 120 7.40 -9.30 -14.31
CA PRO A 120 8.63 -10.06 -14.07
C PRO A 120 9.35 -9.69 -12.78
N PHE A 121 10.39 -10.44 -12.43
CA PHE A 121 11.29 -10.08 -11.32
C PHE A 121 11.87 -8.67 -11.50
N PRO A 122 12.24 -7.97 -10.42
CA PRO A 122 12.94 -6.70 -10.51
C PRO A 122 14.12 -6.78 -11.49
N ASN A 123 14.23 -5.80 -12.40
CA ASN A 123 15.23 -5.82 -13.45
C ASN A 123 15.83 -4.44 -13.70
N GLY A 124 16.96 -4.39 -14.44
CA GLY A 124 17.70 -3.15 -14.70
C GLY A 124 18.11 -2.47 -13.40
N GLY A 125 17.94 -1.16 -13.31
CA GLY A 125 18.31 -0.39 -12.13
C GLY A 125 17.65 -0.83 -10.81
N PHE A 126 16.47 -1.46 -10.86
CA PHE A 126 15.82 -2.02 -9.65
C PHE A 126 16.59 -3.24 -9.12
N GLU A 127 17.01 -4.14 -10.01
CA GLU A 127 17.86 -5.27 -9.64
C GLU A 127 19.23 -4.79 -9.19
N ASP A 128 19.82 -3.81 -9.89
CA ASP A 128 21.11 -3.21 -9.51
C ASP A 128 21.05 -2.61 -8.11
N ALA A 129 19.94 -1.97 -7.72
CA ALA A 129 19.73 -1.45 -6.37
C ALA A 129 19.72 -2.57 -5.32
N VAL A 130 19.05 -3.71 -5.60
CA VAL A 130 19.06 -4.89 -4.72
C VAL A 130 20.49 -5.43 -4.57
N VAL A 131 21.19 -5.64 -5.68
CA VAL A 131 22.56 -6.16 -5.67
C VAL A 131 23.53 -5.22 -4.95
N ALA A 132 23.46 -3.91 -5.22
CA ALA A 132 24.32 -2.92 -4.58
C ALA A 132 24.08 -2.85 -3.07
N GLY A 133 22.82 -2.86 -2.64
CA GLY A 133 22.47 -2.87 -1.23
C GLY A 133 22.96 -4.13 -0.52
N LEU A 134 22.75 -5.32 -1.08
CA LEU A 134 23.23 -6.58 -0.50
C LEU A 134 24.75 -6.65 -0.41
N LYS A 135 25.46 -6.18 -1.45
CA LYS A 135 26.94 -6.08 -1.38
C LYS A 135 27.41 -5.16 -0.26
N ALA A 136 26.72 -4.03 -0.06
CA ALA A 136 27.04 -3.09 1.01
C ALA A 136 26.78 -3.68 2.40
N SER A 137 25.64 -4.36 2.60
CA SER A 137 25.33 -5.08 3.84
C SER A 137 26.39 -6.14 4.16
N VAL A 138 26.76 -6.98 3.20
CA VAL A 138 27.80 -8.01 3.38
C VAL A 138 29.16 -7.37 3.68
N LYS A 139 29.52 -6.27 3.01
CA LYS A 139 30.73 -5.50 3.29
C LYS A 139 30.76 -4.94 4.72
N ALA A 140 29.61 -4.60 5.27
CA ALA A 140 29.43 -4.19 6.67
C ALA A 140 29.52 -5.35 7.67
N GLY A 141 29.69 -6.59 7.20
CA GLY A 141 29.87 -7.78 8.03
C GLY A 141 28.59 -8.60 8.29
N HIS A 142 27.49 -8.26 7.60
CA HIS A 142 26.21 -8.95 7.78
C HIS A 142 26.03 -10.14 6.82
N SER A 143 25.08 -11.00 7.12
CA SER A 143 24.73 -12.19 6.32
C SER A 143 23.22 -12.29 6.19
N PRO A 144 22.58 -11.41 5.39
CA PRO A 144 21.14 -11.31 5.33
C PRO A 144 20.49 -12.54 4.68
N ARG A 145 19.30 -12.92 5.19
CA ARG A 145 18.37 -13.83 4.55
C ARG A 145 17.48 -12.99 3.62
N VAL A 146 17.34 -13.42 2.39
CA VAL A 146 16.65 -12.65 1.35
C VAL A 146 15.53 -13.49 0.73
N ARG A 147 14.31 -12.97 0.70
CA ARG A 147 13.19 -13.53 -0.05
C ARG A 147 12.79 -12.57 -1.17
N ILE A 148 12.56 -13.11 -2.36
CA ILE A 148 12.03 -12.35 -3.51
C ILE A 148 10.85 -13.12 -4.09
N LEU A 149 9.65 -12.56 -3.93
CA LEU A 149 8.39 -13.16 -4.35
C LEU A 149 7.75 -12.33 -5.46
N VAL A 150 7.44 -12.95 -6.60
CA VAL A 150 6.64 -12.29 -7.62
C VAL A 150 5.35 -13.05 -7.89
N GLY A 151 4.29 -12.29 -8.17
CA GLY A 151 3.06 -12.84 -8.70
C GLY A 151 3.18 -13.05 -10.20
N ALA A 152 2.86 -14.25 -10.67
CA ALA A 152 2.85 -14.57 -12.09
C ALA A 152 1.44 -14.89 -12.55
N ALA A 153 0.90 -14.09 -13.46
CA ALA A 153 -0.32 -14.43 -14.17
C ALA A 153 -0.15 -15.76 -14.91
N PRO A 154 -1.20 -16.57 -15.10
CA PRO A 154 -1.08 -17.86 -15.77
C PRO A 154 -0.38 -17.82 -17.13
N LEU A 155 -0.55 -16.72 -17.88
CA LEU A 155 0.06 -16.51 -19.21
C LEU A 155 1.55 -16.11 -19.13
N TYR A 156 2.02 -15.64 -17.97
CA TYR A 156 3.41 -15.17 -17.77
C TYR A 156 4.29 -16.18 -17.06
N HIS A 157 3.76 -17.31 -16.63
CA HIS A 157 4.50 -18.35 -15.91
C HIS A 157 5.75 -18.83 -16.65
N LEU A 158 5.67 -18.94 -17.97
CA LEU A 158 6.78 -19.43 -18.80
C LEU A 158 7.98 -18.48 -18.83
N ASN A 159 7.78 -17.19 -18.54
CA ASN A 159 8.81 -16.16 -18.62
C ASN A 159 9.40 -15.78 -17.25
N VAL A 160 8.88 -16.37 -16.15
CA VAL A 160 9.28 -16.03 -14.78
C VAL A 160 9.86 -17.27 -14.11
N VAL A 161 11.15 -17.50 -14.31
CA VAL A 161 11.87 -18.69 -13.84
C VAL A 161 12.75 -18.32 -12.63
N PRO A 162 12.34 -18.67 -11.39
CA PRO A 162 13.05 -18.28 -10.17
C PRO A 162 14.51 -18.75 -10.13
N SER A 163 14.82 -19.93 -10.63
CA SER A 163 16.19 -20.45 -10.66
C SER A 163 17.11 -19.59 -11.53
N ARG A 164 16.64 -19.15 -12.68
CA ARG A 164 17.41 -18.28 -13.57
C ARG A 164 17.69 -16.92 -12.93
N TYR A 165 16.69 -16.31 -12.30
CA TYR A 165 16.85 -15.04 -11.61
C TYR A 165 17.77 -15.16 -10.39
N ARG A 166 17.62 -16.24 -9.59
CA ARG A 166 18.53 -16.54 -8.48
C ARG A 166 19.99 -16.66 -8.95
N ASP A 167 20.23 -17.38 -10.03
CA ASP A 167 21.57 -17.63 -10.57
C ASP A 167 22.21 -16.31 -11.05
N ASP A 168 21.43 -15.46 -11.74
CA ASP A 168 21.88 -14.11 -12.14
C ASP A 168 22.22 -13.22 -10.93
N LEU A 169 21.39 -13.24 -9.87
CA LEU A 169 21.71 -12.54 -8.62
C LEU A 169 23.01 -13.06 -7.98
N ILE A 170 23.22 -14.38 -7.94
CA ILE A 170 24.45 -14.98 -7.38
C ILE A 170 25.67 -14.52 -8.18
N ASP A 171 25.58 -14.54 -9.51
CA ASP A 171 26.66 -14.08 -10.39
C ASP A 171 26.96 -12.60 -10.17
N LYS A 172 25.94 -11.75 -10.10
CA LYS A 172 26.08 -10.31 -9.84
C LYS A 172 26.61 -10.00 -8.43
N LEU A 173 26.23 -10.77 -7.42
CA LEU A 173 26.74 -10.64 -6.06
C LEU A 173 28.23 -11.03 -5.97
N GLY A 174 28.68 -11.97 -6.80
CA GLY A 174 30.04 -12.46 -6.79
C GLY A 174 30.47 -13.03 -5.42
N PRO A 175 31.59 -12.60 -4.84
CA PRO A 175 32.04 -13.12 -3.55
C PRO A 175 31.08 -12.89 -2.38
N ALA A 176 30.19 -11.89 -2.46
CA ALA A 176 29.18 -11.63 -1.44
C ALA A 176 28.08 -12.72 -1.41
N ALA A 177 27.86 -13.45 -2.50
CA ALA A 177 26.82 -14.47 -2.60
C ALA A 177 26.96 -15.57 -1.52
N GLY A 178 28.19 -15.91 -1.09
CA GLY A 178 28.44 -16.90 -0.03
C GLY A 178 27.98 -16.47 1.36
N LYS A 179 27.58 -15.21 1.54
CA LYS A 179 27.05 -14.65 2.79
C LYS A 179 25.56 -14.34 2.75
N VAL A 180 24.92 -14.53 1.61
CA VAL A 180 23.49 -14.25 1.41
C VAL A 180 22.74 -15.56 1.22
N THR A 181 21.66 -15.76 1.98
CA THR A 181 20.74 -16.88 1.77
C THR A 181 19.55 -16.38 0.95
N LEU A 182 19.34 -16.97 -0.24
CA LEU A 182 18.30 -16.54 -1.16
C LEU A 182 17.16 -17.56 -1.25
N ASN A 183 15.93 -17.07 -1.17
CA ASN A 183 14.73 -17.75 -1.64
C ASN A 183 14.07 -16.86 -2.69
N VAL A 184 13.89 -17.38 -3.90
CA VAL A 184 13.26 -16.69 -5.02
C VAL A 184 12.08 -17.51 -5.48
N ALA A 185 10.90 -16.91 -5.57
CA ALA A 185 9.70 -17.63 -5.97
C ALA A 185 8.78 -16.80 -6.87
N SER A 186 8.01 -17.52 -7.69
CA SER A 186 6.84 -17.00 -8.37
C SER A 186 5.61 -17.79 -7.93
N MET A 187 4.46 -17.11 -7.78
CA MET A 187 3.24 -17.70 -7.27
C MET A 187 1.99 -17.29 -8.04
N THR A 188 1.07 -18.24 -8.18
CA THR A 188 -0.30 -18.02 -8.66
C THR A 188 -1.23 -18.83 -7.76
N THR A 189 -2.09 -18.18 -7.02
CA THR A 189 -2.95 -18.84 -6.03
C THR A 189 -4.17 -19.48 -6.67
N SER A 190 -4.71 -18.87 -7.72
CA SER A 190 -5.81 -19.41 -8.52
C SER A 190 -5.70 -19.00 -9.97
N LYS A 191 -5.63 -19.97 -10.88
CA LYS A 191 -5.66 -19.73 -12.34
C LYS A 191 -7.06 -19.43 -12.85
N THR A 192 -8.05 -20.07 -12.27
CA THR A 192 -9.46 -19.89 -12.68
C THR A 192 -10.03 -18.55 -12.24
N SER A 193 -9.59 -18.04 -11.11
CA SER A 193 -9.98 -16.72 -10.59
C SER A 193 -8.94 -15.64 -10.89
N LEU A 194 -7.90 -15.92 -11.68
CA LEU A 194 -6.84 -14.96 -12.04
C LEU A 194 -6.23 -14.28 -10.80
N SER A 195 -5.86 -15.07 -9.79
CA SER A 195 -5.33 -14.58 -8.51
C SER A 195 -3.86 -14.91 -8.36
N TRP A 196 -3.06 -13.89 -8.11
CA TRP A 196 -1.61 -13.95 -7.90
C TRP A 196 -1.13 -12.75 -7.08
N ASN A 197 0.09 -12.84 -6.54
CA ASN A 197 0.68 -11.74 -5.79
C ASN A 197 0.82 -10.47 -6.64
N HIS A 198 0.30 -9.38 -6.13
CA HIS A 198 0.36 -8.05 -6.74
C HIS A 198 0.93 -6.99 -5.77
N SER A 199 1.24 -7.39 -4.53
CA SER A 199 1.85 -6.48 -3.56
C SER A 199 3.24 -6.03 -4.04
N LYS A 200 3.59 -4.78 -3.77
CA LYS A 200 4.90 -4.18 -4.03
C LYS A 200 5.46 -3.75 -2.70
N LEU A 201 6.41 -4.52 -2.20
CA LEU A 201 6.98 -4.35 -0.88
C LEU A 201 8.49 -4.55 -0.91
N LEU A 202 9.19 -3.68 -0.19
CA LEU A 202 10.54 -3.91 0.29
C LEU A 202 10.50 -3.76 1.81
N VAL A 203 10.75 -4.83 2.55
CA VAL A 203 10.84 -4.82 4.02
C VAL A 203 12.24 -5.23 4.42
N VAL A 204 12.87 -4.45 5.29
CA VAL A 204 14.23 -4.72 5.79
C VAL A 204 14.20 -4.81 7.30
N ASP A 205 14.63 -5.96 7.84
CA ASP A 205 14.72 -6.26 9.28
C ASP A 205 13.40 -6.04 10.05
N GLY A 206 12.23 -5.99 9.38
CA GLY A 206 10.97 -5.58 9.99
C GLY A 206 10.99 -4.16 10.56
N LYS A 207 11.95 -3.32 10.17
CA LYS A 207 12.19 -1.96 10.70
C LYS A 207 11.87 -0.86 9.72
N THR A 208 12.14 -1.10 8.45
CA THR A 208 11.84 -0.17 7.36
C THR A 208 11.04 -0.87 6.27
N ALA A 209 10.10 -0.15 5.67
CA ALA A 209 9.32 -0.64 4.56
C ALA A 209 9.14 0.44 3.48
N VAL A 210 9.07 -0.02 2.23
CA VAL A 210 8.63 0.76 1.07
C VAL A 210 7.49 0.00 0.41
N THR A 211 6.38 0.67 0.13
CA THR A 211 5.24 0.08 -0.58
C THR A 211 4.48 1.12 -1.39
N GLY A 212 3.82 0.66 -2.44
CA GLY A 212 2.96 1.47 -3.31
C GLY A 212 2.61 0.76 -4.60
N GLY A 213 2.59 1.51 -5.70
CA GLY A 213 2.23 1.00 -7.02
C GLY A 213 3.43 0.57 -7.88
N ILE A 214 4.66 1.01 -7.55
CA ILE A 214 5.83 0.87 -8.41
C ILE A 214 6.27 -0.58 -8.53
N ASN A 215 6.16 -1.13 -9.73
CA ASN A 215 6.78 -2.41 -10.05
C ASN A 215 8.29 -2.24 -10.31
N GLY A 216 9.08 -3.27 -10.05
CA GLY A 216 10.53 -3.23 -10.30
C GLY A 216 10.91 -3.40 -11.78
N TRP A 217 10.25 -2.69 -12.72
CA TRP A 217 10.37 -2.90 -14.17
C TRP A 217 11.06 -1.74 -14.88
N LYS A 218 12.22 -2.01 -15.46
CA LYS A 218 13.00 -1.00 -16.15
C LYS A 218 12.27 -0.40 -17.37
N ASP A 219 11.54 -1.22 -18.12
CA ASP A 219 10.92 -0.82 -19.38
C ASP A 219 9.73 0.14 -19.18
N ASP A 220 9.10 0.14 -18.01
CA ASP A 220 7.99 1.03 -17.66
C ASP A 220 8.44 2.30 -16.95
N TYR A 221 9.52 2.24 -16.15
CA TYR A 221 9.91 3.33 -15.26
C TYR A 221 11.29 3.94 -15.55
N LEU A 222 12.22 3.19 -16.18
CA LEU A 222 13.61 3.59 -16.37
C LEU A 222 14.00 3.81 -17.82
N ASP A 223 13.86 2.78 -18.67
CA ASP A 223 14.41 2.72 -20.02
C ASP A 223 13.33 3.04 -21.08
N THR A 224 12.60 4.15 -20.89
CA THR A 224 11.50 4.54 -21.78
C THR A 224 11.37 6.05 -21.87
N ASP A 225 10.90 6.58 -23.02
CA ASP A 225 10.64 8.01 -23.22
C ASP A 225 9.23 8.43 -22.74
N ASN A 226 8.39 7.47 -22.37
CA ASN A 226 7.03 7.67 -21.86
C ASN A 226 6.81 6.93 -20.54
N PRO A 227 7.54 7.30 -19.47
CA PRO A 227 7.52 6.56 -18.20
C PRO A 227 6.15 6.60 -17.54
N VAL A 228 5.80 5.50 -16.89
CA VAL A 228 4.59 5.40 -16.09
C VAL A 228 4.71 6.29 -14.85
N SER A 229 3.67 7.06 -14.56
CA SER A 229 3.58 7.80 -13.30
C SER A 229 3.09 6.86 -12.20
N ASP A 230 3.87 6.75 -11.12
CA ASP A 230 3.55 5.89 -9.99
C ASP A 230 4.10 6.44 -8.68
N VAL A 231 3.62 5.91 -7.56
CA VAL A 231 3.98 6.38 -6.22
C VAL A 231 4.11 5.25 -5.22
N ASP A 232 5.20 5.30 -4.45
CA ASP A 232 5.40 4.51 -3.24
C ASP A 232 5.59 5.43 -2.04
N MET A 233 5.47 4.87 -0.85
CA MET A 233 5.82 5.51 0.40
C MET A 233 6.85 4.71 1.19
N ALA A 234 7.72 5.42 1.90
CA ALA A 234 8.71 4.84 2.78
C ALA A 234 8.37 5.15 4.25
N LEU A 235 8.41 4.14 5.11
CA LEU A 235 8.23 4.32 6.54
C LEU A 235 9.18 3.44 7.37
N SER A 236 9.30 3.78 8.64
CA SER A 236 10.01 2.98 9.65
C SER A 236 9.14 2.84 10.91
N GLY A 237 9.38 1.79 11.68
CA GLY A 237 8.68 1.50 12.93
C GLY A 237 7.78 0.26 12.88
N PRO A 238 6.83 0.15 13.81
CA PRO A 238 6.00 -1.06 13.95
C PRO A 238 5.25 -1.49 12.69
N ALA A 239 4.76 -0.53 11.87
CA ALA A 239 4.06 -0.85 10.62
C ALA A 239 4.95 -1.56 9.59
N ALA A 240 6.28 -1.36 9.61
CA ALA A 240 7.18 -2.12 8.75
C ALA A 240 7.20 -3.61 9.11
N ARG A 241 7.12 -3.93 10.41
CA ARG A 241 6.98 -5.32 10.87
C ARG A 241 5.65 -5.92 10.44
N SER A 242 4.56 -5.15 10.49
CA SER A 242 3.24 -5.62 10.01
C SER A 242 3.28 -6.00 8.53
N ALA A 243 4.02 -5.25 7.70
CA ALA A 243 4.26 -5.65 6.30
C ALA A 243 5.05 -6.97 6.19
N GLY A 244 6.06 -7.17 7.03
CA GLY A 244 6.80 -8.44 7.11
C GLY A 244 5.92 -9.62 7.49
N LYS A 245 5.00 -9.46 8.46
CA LYS A 245 4.01 -10.49 8.84
C LYS A 245 3.05 -10.83 7.69
N TYR A 246 2.65 -9.83 6.91
CA TYR A 246 1.87 -10.06 5.70
C TYR A 246 2.65 -10.90 4.69
N LEU A 247 3.92 -10.56 4.43
CA LEU A 247 4.78 -11.36 3.54
C LEU A 247 5.03 -12.78 4.09
N ASP A 248 5.14 -12.95 5.40
CA ASP A 248 5.20 -14.29 6.03
C ASP A 248 3.95 -15.12 5.71
N THR A 249 2.76 -14.49 5.65
CA THR A 249 1.51 -15.18 5.26
C THR A 249 1.58 -15.67 3.81
N LEU A 250 2.11 -14.86 2.89
CA LEU A 250 2.30 -15.26 1.49
C LEU A 250 3.37 -16.34 1.33
N TRP A 251 4.48 -16.22 2.05
CA TRP A 251 5.57 -17.19 2.00
C TRP A 251 5.23 -18.53 2.66
N ASP A 252 4.45 -18.53 3.74
CA ASP A 252 3.94 -19.76 4.32
C ASP A 252 3.10 -20.55 3.32
N TRP A 253 2.19 -19.86 2.60
CA TRP A 253 1.43 -20.48 1.53
C TRP A 253 2.34 -20.95 0.39
N THR A 254 3.31 -20.15 -0.02
CA THR A 254 4.28 -20.46 -1.09
C THR A 254 5.09 -21.71 -0.73
N CYS A 255 5.64 -21.79 0.49
CA CYS A 255 6.42 -22.94 0.93
C CYS A 255 5.57 -24.22 1.01
N ARG A 256 4.33 -24.13 1.48
CA ARG A 256 3.42 -25.30 1.54
C ARG A 256 3.02 -25.79 0.14
N ASN A 257 3.02 -24.95 -0.87
CA ASN A 257 2.67 -25.29 -2.24
C ASN A 257 3.89 -25.46 -3.18
N ALA A 258 5.12 -25.44 -2.66
CA ALA A 258 6.34 -25.50 -3.45
C ALA A 258 6.50 -26.80 -4.30
N SER A 259 5.79 -27.86 -3.94
CA SER A 259 5.73 -29.11 -4.70
C SER A 259 4.70 -29.11 -5.85
N ASP A 260 3.84 -28.08 -5.92
CA ASP A 260 2.83 -27.93 -6.99
C ASP A 260 3.31 -26.91 -8.04
N PRO A 261 3.91 -27.35 -9.16
CA PRO A 261 4.44 -26.46 -10.19
C PRO A 261 3.36 -25.67 -10.94
N ALA A 262 2.09 -26.03 -10.74
CA ALA A 262 0.97 -25.26 -11.29
C ALA A 262 0.69 -24.00 -10.47
N LYS A 263 1.18 -23.92 -9.23
CA LYS A 263 0.96 -22.80 -8.30
C LYS A 263 2.23 -22.05 -7.97
N VAL A 264 3.34 -22.76 -7.75
CA VAL A 264 4.59 -22.19 -7.24
C VAL A 264 5.78 -22.72 -7.99
N TRP A 265 6.67 -21.83 -8.37
CA TRP A 265 8.05 -22.15 -8.70
C TRP A 265 8.96 -21.53 -7.66
N LEU A 266 9.87 -22.32 -7.10
CA LEU A 266 10.77 -21.92 -6.03
C LEU A 266 12.22 -22.29 -6.38
N ALA A 267 13.14 -21.38 -6.11
CA ALA A 267 14.57 -21.63 -6.16
C ALA A 267 15.23 -21.09 -4.89
N THR A 268 16.07 -21.92 -4.26
CA THR A 268 16.81 -21.58 -3.05
C THR A 268 18.31 -21.61 -3.32
N SER A 269 19.11 -20.88 -2.54
CA SER A 269 20.56 -20.89 -2.62
C SER A 269 21.16 -21.73 -1.49
N ASN A 270 22.41 -22.21 -1.71
CA ASN A 270 23.25 -22.85 -0.70
C ASN A 270 22.60 -24.04 0.03
N GLY A 271 21.68 -24.78 -0.64
CA GLY A 271 20.97 -25.91 -0.03
C GLY A 271 19.97 -25.50 1.05
N SER A 272 19.61 -24.22 1.14
CA SER A 272 18.63 -23.75 2.11
C SER A 272 17.23 -24.30 1.81
N SER A 273 16.44 -24.50 2.84
CA SER A 273 15.00 -24.79 2.71
C SER A 273 14.21 -23.53 2.38
N CYS A 274 12.95 -23.71 2.03
CA CYS A 274 12.01 -22.60 1.93
C CYS A 274 11.87 -21.87 3.27
N MET A 275 11.87 -20.56 3.27
CA MET A 275 11.76 -19.70 4.45
C MET A 275 10.30 -19.18 4.57
N PRO A 276 9.40 -19.89 5.30
CA PRO A 276 7.99 -19.51 5.39
C PRO A 276 7.77 -18.29 6.27
N SER A 277 8.68 -18.04 7.20
CA SER A 277 8.61 -16.93 8.14
C SER A 277 10.00 -16.36 8.38
N MET A 278 10.11 -15.03 8.35
CA MET A 278 11.31 -14.30 8.76
C MET A 278 11.05 -13.42 9.97
N GLU A 279 9.89 -12.82 10.05
CA GLU A 279 9.52 -11.93 11.16
C GLU A 279 9.32 -12.67 12.48
N LYS A 280 8.82 -13.93 12.44
CA LYS A 280 8.66 -14.76 13.64
C LYS A 280 9.99 -15.22 14.20
N ASP A 281 10.95 -15.53 13.32
CA ASP A 281 12.24 -16.09 13.74
C ASP A 281 13.17 -15.01 14.31
N GLU A 282 13.13 -13.80 13.76
CA GLU A 282 14.01 -12.69 14.17
C GLU A 282 13.43 -11.88 15.34
N ALA A 283 12.12 -11.87 15.46
CA ALA A 283 11.45 -10.98 16.39
C ALA A 283 11.47 -11.45 17.84
N GLY A 284 11.77 -12.72 18.13
CA GLY A 284 11.96 -13.23 19.48
C GLY A 284 11.14 -12.54 20.58
N ALA A 285 9.84 -12.32 20.38
CA ALA A 285 8.94 -11.64 21.30
C ALA A 285 9.26 -10.14 21.62
N THR A 286 10.26 -9.52 21.00
CA THR A 286 10.55 -8.10 21.24
C THR A 286 9.59 -7.24 20.41
N PRO A 287 8.82 -6.32 21.02
CA PRO A 287 8.01 -5.38 20.28
C PRO A 287 8.85 -4.58 19.28
N ALA A 288 8.26 -4.20 18.14
CA ALA A 288 8.93 -3.29 17.22
C ALA A 288 9.11 -1.93 17.89
N GLU A 289 10.34 -1.40 17.87
CA GLU A 289 10.66 -0.12 18.51
C GLU A 289 9.97 1.04 17.81
N PRO A 290 9.32 1.94 18.55
CA PRO A 290 8.81 3.18 18.00
C PRO A 290 9.93 4.02 17.37
N THR A 291 9.66 4.61 16.20
CA THR A 291 10.59 5.50 15.50
C THR A 291 10.07 6.93 15.37
N GLY A 292 8.81 7.16 15.69
CA GLY A 292 8.10 8.43 15.61
C GLY A 292 6.76 8.37 16.32
N ASP A 293 5.79 9.13 15.81
CA ASP A 293 4.46 9.31 16.41
C ASP A 293 3.30 9.15 15.41
N VAL A 294 3.59 8.68 14.20
CA VAL A 294 2.58 8.56 13.13
C VAL A 294 1.75 7.28 13.32
N PRO A 295 0.42 7.39 13.48
CA PRO A 295 -0.48 6.24 13.49
C PRO A 295 -0.70 5.71 12.07
N VAL A 296 -0.70 4.39 11.93
CA VAL A 296 -0.78 3.70 10.64
C VAL A 296 -1.65 2.44 10.78
N ILE A 297 -2.51 2.18 9.81
CA ILE A 297 -3.05 0.84 9.57
C ILE A 297 -2.29 0.23 8.39
N ALA A 298 -1.56 -0.85 8.67
CA ALA A 298 -1.04 -1.74 7.65
C ALA A 298 -2.17 -2.68 7.23
N VAL A 299 -2.46 -2.81 5.94
CA VAL A 299 -3.57 -3.64 5.48
C VAL A 299 -3.27 -4.28 4.14
N GLY A 300 -3.53 -5.58 4.04
CA GLY A 300 -3.43 -6.34 2.80
C GLY A 300 -4.72 -7.07 2.47
N GLY A 301 -4.69 -7.75 1.33
CA GLY A 301 -5.71 -8.68 0.88
C GLY A 301 -5.06 -10.01 0.48
N LEU A 302 -5.76 -11.11 0.68
CA LEU A 302 -5.27 -12.45 0.35
C LEU A 302 -5.72 -12.94 -1.04
N GLY A 303 -6.49 -12.13 -1.78
CA GLY A 303 -7.04 -12.55 -3.06
C GLY A 303 -7.91 -13.81 -2.92
N VAL A 304 -7.74 -14.74 -3.87
CA VAL A 304 -8.41 -16.04 -3.87
C VAL A 304 -7.38 -17.17 -3.80
N GLY A 305 -7.63 -18.20 -2.98
CA GLY A 305 -6.85 -19.45 -2.93
C GLY A 305 -5.77 -19.52 -1.85
N ILE A 306 -5.61 -18.49 -1.02
CA ILE A 306 -4.77 -18.55 0.20
C ILE A 306 -5.61 -18.98 1.40
N LYS A 307 -6.73 -18.33 1.60
CA LYS A 307 -7.78 -18.65 2.58
C LYS A 307 -9.14 -18.52 1.93
N GLU A 308 -10.10 -19.34 2.33
CA GLU A 308 -11.46 -19.30 1.81
C GLU A 308 -12.32 -18.25 2.53
N SER A 309 -12.17 -18.14 3.87
CA SER A 309 -12.90 -17.18 4.72
C SER A 309 -12.16 -16.94 6.04
N ASP A 310 -12.58 -15.93 6.78
CA ASP A 310 -12.23 -15.76 8.19
C ASP A 310 -13.35 -16.34 9.07
N PRO A 311 -13.13 -17.49 9.72
CA PRO A 311 -14.15 -18.13 10.56
C PRO A 311 -14.52 -17.31 11.81
N SER A 312 -13.70 -16.33 12.18
CA SER A 312 -13.94 -15.43 13.31
C SER A 312 -14.84 -14.25 12.94
N SER A 313 -15.11 -14.06 11.64
CA SER A 313 -15.92 -12.95 11.14
C SER A 313 -17.40 -13.17 11.40
N GLY A 314 -18.03 -12.17 12.02
CA GLY A 314 -19.49 -12.06 12.12
C GLY A 314 -20.11 -11.22 10.98
N TYR A 315 -19.34 -10.88 9.97
CA TYR A 315 -19.75 -9.98 8.90
C TYR A 315 -20.82 -10.60 8.00
N HIS A 316 -21.99 -9.99 7.96
CA HIS A 316 -23.14 -10.42 7.14
C HIS A 316 -23.77 -9.20 6.43
N PRO A 317 -23.09 -8.60 5.46
CA PRO A 317 -23.62 -7.43 4.79
C PRO A 317 -24.77 -7.79 3.85
N ASP A 318 -25.69 -6.84 3.68
CA ASP A 318 -26.58 -6.84 2.52
C ASP A 318 -25.74 -6.54 1.28
N LEU A 319 -25.56 -7.55 0.44
CA LEU A 319 -24.75 -7.40 -0.77
C LEU A 319 -25.59 -6.81 -1.90
N PRO A 320 -25.20 -5.67 -2.45
CA PRO A 320 -25.93 -5.06 -3.55
C PRO A 320 -25.86 -5.95 -4.80
N THR A 321 -26.90 -5.89 -5.61
CA THR A 321 -26.95 -6.56 -6.91
C THR A 321 -26.96 -5.52 -8.02
N ALA A 322 -26.08 -5.69 -9.00
CA ALA A 322 -26.09 -4.90 -10.23
C ALA A 322 -25.74 -5.81 -11.41
N PRO A 323 -26.73 -6.17 -12.23
CA PRO A 323 -26.51 -7.09 -13.36
C PRO A 323 -25.45 -6.61 -14.36
N ASP A 324 -25.26 -5.31 -14.48
CA ASP A 324 -24.29 -4.68 -15.37
C ASP A 324 -22.83 -4.78 -14.88
N THR A 325 -22.59 -5.20 -13.63
CA THR A 325 -21.22 -5.45 -13.15
C THR A 325 -20.64 -6.75 -13.67
N LYS A 326 -21.48 -7.71 -14.05
CA LYS A 326 -21.05 -9.05 -14.45
C LYS A 326 -20.54 -9.09 -15.87
N CYS A 327 -19.43 -9.80 -16.07
CA CYS A 327 -18.96 -10.15 -17.40
C CYS A 327 -19.69 -11.37 -17.95
N THR A 328 -19.88 -11.40 -19.28
CA THR A 328 -20.58 -12.50 -19.98
C THR A 328 -19.78 -13.81 -20.01
N VAL A 329 -18.53 -13.82 -19.61
CA VAL A 329 -17.59 -14.97 -19.70
C VAL A 329 -17.38 -15.61 -18.33
N GLY A 330 -18.38 -15.87 -17.56
CA GLY A 330 -18.38 -16.87 -16.49
C GLY A 330 -17.26 -16.85 -15.42
N LEU A 331 -16.46 -15.81 -15.32
CA LEU A 331 -15.52 -15.65 -14.22
C LEU A 331 -16.30 -15.28 -12.95
N HIS A 332 -15.86 -15.83 -11.83
CA HIS A 332 -16.51 -15.59 -10.55
C HIS A 332 -16.34 -14.13 -10.12
N ASP A 333 -17.45 -13.47 -9.77
CA ASP A 333 -17.43 -12.10 -9.26
C ASP A 333 -17.36 -12.12 -7.72
N HIS A 334 -16.14 -12.13 -7.21
CA HIS A 334 -15.91 -12.16 -5.76
C HIS A 334 -16.14 -10.80 -5.09
N THR A 335 -16.11 -9.69 -5.83
CA THR A 335 -16.20 -8.34 -5.22
C THR A 335 -17.62 -7.87 -4.96
N ASN A 336 -18.61 -8.41 -5.68
CA ASN A 336 -19.99 -7.94 -5.62
C ASN A 336 -20.97 -8.90 -4.93
N GLY A 337 -20.55 -10.09 -4.55
CA GLY A 337 -21.50 -11.07 -4.03
C GLY A 337 -20.90 -12.14 -3.15
N ASP A 338 -19.61 -12.04 -2.84
CA ASP A 338 -18.91 -13.06 -2.05
C ASP A 338 -18.50 -12.49 -0.68
N ARG A 339 -19.33 -12.77 0.31
CA ARG A 339 -19.07 -12.37 1.70
C ARG A 339 -17.77 -12.97 2.22
N ASP A 340 -17.49 -14.23 1.91
CA ASP A 340 -16.30 -14.92 2.41
C ASP A 340 -15.03 -14.30 1.81
N TYR A 341 -15.10 -13.84 0.57
CA TYR A 341 -14.04 -13.05 -0.06
C TYR A 341 -13.70 -11.78 0.75
N ASP A 342 -14.72 -11.01 1.19
CA ASP A 342 -14.48 -9.81 1.97
C ASP A 342 -13.77 -10.08 3.28
N THR A 343 -14.08 -11.21 3.92
CA THR A 343 -13.49 -11.56 5.23
C THR A 343 -12.00 -11.87 5.16
N VAL A 344 -11.48 -12.21 3.98
CA VAL A 344 -10.05 -12.48 3.75
C VAL A 344 -9.34 -11.40 2.93
N ASN A 345 -10.08 -10.36 2.54
CA ASN A 345 -9.56 -9.20 1.82
C ASN A 345 -9.88 -7.89 2.57
N PRO A 346 -9.34 -7.72 3.80
CA PRO A 346 -9.62 -6.57 4.66
C PRO A 346 -9.31 -5.23 3.97
N GLU A 347 -8.39 -5.18 3.03
CA GLU A 347 -8.02 -3.98 2.29
C GLU A 347 -9.19 -3.40 1.48
N GLU A 348 -10.05 -4.24 0.90
CA GLU A 348 -11.30 -3.82 0.22
C GLU A 348 -12.19 -2.99 1.16
N ASN A 349 -12.41 -3.52 2.37
CA ASN A 349 -13.24 -2.87 3.38
C ASN A 349 -12.56 -1.63 3.97
N ALA A 350 -11.24 -1.67 4.15
CA ALA A 350 -10.48 -0.53 4.64
C ALA A 350 -10.57 0.68 3.69
N LEU A 351 -10.42 0.45 2.37
CA LEU A 351 -10.52 1.52 1.37
C LEU A 351 -11.95 2.10 1.28
N ARG A 352 -12.98 1.24 1.29
CA ARG A 352 -14.38 1.71 1.35
C ARG A 352 -14.64 2.50 2.63
N SER A 353 -14.12 2.05 3.78
CA SER A 353 -14.26 2.74 5.07
C SER A 353 -13.50 4.06 5.09
N LEU A 354 -12.31 4.15 4.48
CA LEU A 354 -11.57 5.40 4.33
C LEU A 354 -12.40 6.42 3.54
N ILE A 355 -12.92 6.05 2.37
CA ILE A 355 -13.80 6.92 1.57
C ILE A 355 -15.06 7.30 2.37
N ALA A 356 -15.67 6.34 3.05
CA ALA A 356 -16.88 6.58 3.86
C ALA A 356 -16.64 7.53 5.03
N SER A 357 -15.43 7.59 5.56
CA SER A 357 -15.07 8.46 6.69
C SER A 357 -14.93 9.94 6.30
N ALA A 358 -14.79 10.26 5.01
CA ALA A 358 -14.63 11.62 4.52
C ALA A 358 -15.82 12.52 4.87
N ARG A 359 -15.54 13.77 5.25
CA ARG A 359 -16.54 14.78 5.65
C ARG A 359 -16.60 15.97 4.69
N SER A 360 -15.48 16.32 4.07
CA SER A 360 -15.36 17.49 3.19
C SER A 360 -14.97 17.11 1.76
N HIS A 361 -13.96 16.27 1.60
CA HIS A 361 -13.50 15.87 0.27
C HIS A 361 -12.81 14.50 0.24
N VAL A 362 -12.84 13.89 -0.94
CA VAL A 362 -12.14 12.67 -1.31
C VAL A 362 -11.33 12.96 -2.56
N GLU A 363 -10.04 12.64 -2.55
CA GLU A 363 -9.17 12.68 -3.71
C GLU A 363 -8.69 11.27 -4.04
N ILE A 364 -8.92 10.83 -5.26
CA ILE A 364 -8.56 9.51 -5.78
C ILE A 364 -7.61 9.70 -6.95
N SER A 365 -6.43 9.11 -6.85
CA SER A 365 -5.49 8.96 -7.95
C SER A 365 -5.25 7.46 -8.15
N GLN A 366 -5.78 6.91 -9.24
CA GLN A 366 -5.85 5.47 -9.48
C GLN A 366 -5.54 5.15 -10.93
N GLN A 367 -5.02 3.95 -11.16
CA GLN A 367 -4.90 3.45 -12.53
C GLN A 367 -6.25 3.50 -13.24
N ASP A 368 -7.29 2.95 -12.61
CA ASP A 368 -8.67 3.00 -13.06
C ASP A 368 -9.64 2.60 -11.91
N LEU A 369 -10.94 2.86 -12.09
CA LEU A 369 -12.02 2.38 -11.22
C LEU A 369 -12.82 1.25 -11.86
N ASN A 370 -12.75 1.12 -13.18
CA ASN A 370 -13.49 0.12 -13.95
C ASN A 370 -12.54 -0.93 -14.53
N GLY A 371 -12.97 -2.20 -14.52
CA GLY A 371 -12.27 -3.30 -15.16
C GLY A 371 -12.64 -3.46 -16.64
N THR A 372 -11.75 -4.07 -17.42
CA THR A 372 -12.07 -4.53 -18.76
C THR A 372 -12.85 -5.84 -18.69
N CYS A 373 -14.11 -5.80 -19.10
CA CYS A 373 -14.97 -6.97 -19.15
C CYS A 373 -14.99 -7.59 -20.54
N PRO A 374 -14.79 -8.90 -20.70
CA PRO A 374 -14.15 -9.81 -19.79
C PRO A 374 -12.62 -9.57 -19.71
N PRO A 375 -11.87 -10.04 -18.73
CA PRO A 375 -12.21 -11.13 -17.79
C PRO A 375 -12.71 -10.64 -16.41
N LEU A 376 -12.55 -9.35 -16.06
CA LEU A 376 -12.90 -8.83 -14.74
C LEU A 376 -14.36 -8.38 -14.69
N PRO A 377 -14.98 -8.32 -13.50
CA PRO A 377 -16.19 -7.52 -13.28
C PRO A 377 -15.95 -6.07 -13.72
N ARG A 378 -17.03 -5.40 -14.11
CA ARG A 378 -16.92 -4.06 -14.69
C ARG A 378 -16.46 -3.02 -13.65
N TYR A 379 -17.01 -3.09 -12.44
CA TYR A 379 -16.67 -2.20 -11.33
C TYR A 379 -17.09 -2.81 -9.98
N ASP A 380 -16.50 -2.34 -8.87
CA ASP A 380 -16.95 -2.68 -7.52
C ASP A 380 -18.13 -1.79 -7.14
N ILE A 381 -19.33 -2.39 -7.08
CA ILE A 381 -20.58 -1.69 -6.80
C ILE A 381 -20.57 -0.99 -5.44
N ARG A 382 -19.94 -1.57 -4.41
CA ARG A 382 -19.91 -0.99 -3.06
C ARG A 382 -19.00 0.22 -2.96
N THR A 383 -17.88 0.22 -3.69
CA THR A 383 -17.04 1.40 -3.83
C THR A 383 -17.81 2.54 -4.52
N TYR A 384 -18.53 2.23 -5.61
CA TYR A 384 -19.36 3.22 -6.30
C TYR A 384 -20.54 3.71 -5.44
N ASP A 385 -21.18 2.85 -4.66
CA ASP A 385 -22.25 3.24 -3.71
C ASP A 385 -21.70 4.16 -2.61
N THR A 386 -20.50 3.87 -2.10
CA THR A 386 -19.82 4.72 -1.12
C THR A 386 -19.53 6.10 -1.70
N LEU A 387 -18.99 6.17 -2.91
CA LEU A 387 -18.72 7.44 -3.62
C LEU A 387 -20.03 8.19 -3.91
N ALA A 388 -21.06 7.52 -4.38
CA ALA A 388 -22.39 8.11 -4.61
C ALA A 388 -22.97 8.68 -3.31
N GLY A 389 -22.84 7.98 -2.19
CA GLY A 389 -23.24 8.48 -0.88
C GLY A 389 -22.51 9.75 -0.47
N LYS A 390 -21.19 9.84 -0.75
CA LYS A 390 -20.40 11.07 -0.49
C LYS A 390 -20.85 12.23 -1.38
N LEU A 391 -21.02 12.00 -2.67
CA LEU A 391 -21.54 13.01 -3.59
C LEU A 391 -22.92 13.52 -3.18
N ALA A 392 -23.84 12.61 -2.80
CA ALA A 392 -25.17 12.96 -2.32
C ALA A 392 -25.16 13.77 -1.01
N ALA A 393 -24.18 13.52 -0.14
CA ALA A 393 -23.94 14.28 1.10
C ALA A 393 -23.24 15.63 0.89
N GLY A 394 -22.88 15.98 -0.36
CA GLY A 394 -22.21 17.25 -0.68
C GLY A 394 -20.69 17.22 -0.51
N VAL A 395 -20.11 16.08 -0.22
CA VAL A 395 -18.64 15.89 -0.17
C VAL A 395 -18.07 16.05 -1.59
N LYS A 396 -16.99 16.80 -1.71
CA LYS A 396 -16.29 16.96 -3.00
C LYS A 396 -15.48 15.70 -3.31
N VAL A 397 -15.66 15.16 -4.50
CA VAL A 397 -14.95 13.97 -4.97
C VAL A 397 -14.14 14.33 -6.20
N ARG A 398 -12.82 14.21 -6.10
CA ARG A 398 -11.90 14.36 -7.23
C ARG A 398 -11.32 13.01 -7.61
N ILE A 399 -11.37 12.69 -8.90
CA ILE A 399 -10.86 11.42 -9.42
C ILE A 399 -9.94 11.72 -10.60
N VAL A 400 -8.71 11.23 -10.54
CA VAL A 400 -7.76 11.20 -11.64
C VAL A 400 -7.45 9.75 -11.97
N VAL A 401 -7.61 9.38 -13.24
CA VAL A 401 -7.30 8.02 -13.74
C VAL A 401 -6.35 8.09 -14.93
N SER A 402 -5.78 6.96 -15.31
CA SER A 402 -4.92 6.87 -16.49
C SER A 402 -5.63 7.37 -17.74
N ASP A 403 -4.87 7.94 -18.68
CA ASP A 403 -5.45 8.43 -19.94
C ASP A 403 -6.11 7.27 -20.70
N PRO A 404 -7.42 7.36 -21.05
CA PRO A 404 -8.12 6.33 -21.82
C PRO A 404 -7.45 5.95 -23.15
N ALA A 405 -6.65 6.86 -23.72
CA ALA A 405 -5.85 6.56 -24.90
C ALA A 405 -4.66 5.61 -24.62
N ASN A 406 -4.24 5.44 -23.34
CA ASN A 406 -3.27 4.45 -22.90
C ASN A 406 -3.95 3.10 -22.58
N ARG A 407 -4.89 2.72 -23.43
CA ARG A 407 -5.74 1.55 -23.17
C ARG A 407 -5.04 0.24 -23.49
N GLY A 408 -5.22 -0.70 -22.58
CA GLY A 408 -4.81 -2.10 -22.77
C GLY A 408 -5.76 -3.05 -22.05
N ALA A 409 -5.81 -4.30 -22.49
CA ALA A 409 -6.42 -5.35 -21.68
C ALA A 409 -5.50 -5.69 -20.50
N VAL A 410 -6.03 -6.30 -19.46
CA VAL A 410 -5.23 -6.81 -18.33
C VAL A 410 -4.05 -7.64 -18.85
N GLY A 411 -2.83 -7.23 -18.51
CA GLY A 411 -1.61 -7.90 -18.95
C GLY A 411 -1.12 -7.57 -20.36
N SER A 412 -1.66 -6.56 -21.05
CA SER A 412 -1.29 -6.18 -22.42
C SER A 412 -0.40 -4.95 -22.55
N GLY A 413 0.12 -4.42 -21.44
CA GLY A 413 1.02 -3.25 -21.43
C GLY A 413 0.32 -1.90 -21.51
N GLY A 414 -1.01 -1.84 -21.42
CA GLY A 414 -1.76 -0.59 -21.27
C GLY A 414 -2.21 -0.36 -19.84
N TYR A 415 -2.34 0.92 -19.45
CA TYR A 415 -2.64 1.35 -18.09
C TYR A 415 -4.05 1.90 -17.90
N SER A 416 -4.86 2.01 -18.95
CA SER A 416 -6.29 2.32 -18.83
C SER A 416 -7.14 1.15 -19.28
N GLN A 417 -8.26 0.92 -18.61
CA GLN A 417 -9.23 -0.14 -18.89
C GLN A 417 -10.55 0.40 -19.45
N ILE A 418 -10.74 1.71 -19.45
CA ILE A 418 -11.93 2.41 -19.96
C ILE A 418 -11.70 2.99 -21.35
N LYS A 419 -12.79 3.25 -22.08
CA LYS A 419 -12.76 3.92 -23.39
C LYS A 419 -12.88 5.43 -23.25
N SER A 420 -13.59 5.89 -22.21
CA SER A 420 -13.78 7.30 -21.90
C SER A 420 -14.07 7.48 -20.41
N LEU A 421 -13.88 8.69 -19.90
CA LEU A 421 -14.22 9.06 -18.53
C LEU A 421 -15.73 8.95 -18.24
N ASP A 422 -16.56 8.96 -19.30
CA ASP A 422 -18.01 8.85 -19.16
C ASP A 422 -18.41 7.50 -18.53
N GLU A 423 -17.63 6.43 -18.74
CA GLU A 423 -17.89 5.14 -18.10
C GLU A 423 -17.91 5.23 -16.56
N ILE A 424 -17.07 6.10 -15.98
CA ILE A 424 -17.04 6.35 -14.53
C ILE A 424 -18.21 7.26 -14.12
N SER A 425 -18.39 8.39 -14.81
CA SER A 425 -19.42 9.36 -14.44
C SER A 425 -20.85 8.81 -14.62
N ASP A 426 -21.09 7.99 -15.64
CA ASP A 426 -22.39 7.35 -15.88
C ASP A 426 -22.69 6.27 -14.83
N THR A 427 -21.67 5.52 -14.42
CA THR A 427 -21.81 4.57 -13.32
C THR A 427 -22.14 5.30 -12.01
N LEU A 428 -21.43 6.37 -11.67
CA LEU A 428 -21.73 7.20 -10.49
C LEU A 428 -23.16 7.79 -10.56
N ARG A 429 -23.59 8.28 -11.72
CA ARG A 429 -24.96 8.77 -11.93
C ARG A 429 -25.98 7.67 -11.66
N THR A 430 -25.77 6.48 -12.20
CA THR A 430 -26.66 5.32 -12.01
C THR A 430 -26.79 4.98 -10.52
N ARG A 431 -25.67 4.95 -9.79
CA ARG A 431 -25.68 4.69 -8.35
C ARG A 431 -26.33 5.82 -7.55
N LEU A 432 -26.09 7.09 -7.93
CA LEU A 432 -26.77 8.24 -7.33
C LEU A 432 -28.29 8.19 -7.52
N VAL A 433 -28.78 7.83 -8.70
CA VAL A 433 -30.21 7.67 -8.96
C VAL A 433 -30.77 6.55 -8.12
N ALA A 434 -30.08 5.40 -8.04
CA ALA A 434 -30.51 4.28 -7.19
C ALA A 434 -30.58 4.68 -5.70
N LEU A 435 -29.65 5.48 -5.23
CA LEU A 435 -29.59 5.96 -3.85
C LEU A 435 -30.66 7.02 -3.52
N THR A 436 -30.85 7.99 -4.42
CA THR A 436 -31.71 9.16 -4.16
C THR A 436 -33.16 8.97 -4.60
N GLY A 437 -33.42 8.04 -5.50
CA GLY A 437 -34.71 7.85 -6.15
C GLY A 437 -35.14 9.04 -7.05
N ASP A 438 -34.19 9.97 -7.37
CA ASP A 438 -34.51 11.24 -8.01
C ASP A 438 -33.37 11.67 -8.97
N ASN A 439 -33.68 11.72 -10.26
CA ASN A 439 -32.72 12.10 -11.30
C ASN A 439 -32.17 13.52 -11.17
N GLU A 440 -32.99 14.48 -10.70
CA GLU A 440 -32.53 15.85 -10.54
C GLU A 440 -31.58 16.00 -9.34
N LYS A 441 -31.88 15.33 -8.21
CA LYS A 441 -31.00 15.30 -7.07
C LYS A 441 -29.66 14.64 -7.42
N ALA A 442 -29.72 13.50 -8.12
CA ALA A 442 -28.54 12.81 -8.61
C ALA A 442 -27.69 13.70 -9.52
N SER A 443 -28.32 14.39 -10.48
CA SER A 443 -27.63 15.32 -11.37
C SER A 443 -27.01 16.50 -10.60
N ARG A 444 -27.74 17.12 -9.66
CA ARG A 444 -27.19 18.21 -8.84
C ARG A 444 -25.97 17.76 -8.01
N ALA A 445 -26.07 16.56 -7.38
CA ALA A 445 -24.98 16.00 -6.59
C ALA A 445 -23.74 15.73 -7.47
N LEU A 446 -23.94 15.10 -8.62
CA LEU A 446 -22.86 14.79 -9.56
C LEU A 446 -22.19 16.06 -10.10
N CYS A 447 -23.00 16.98 -10.67
CA CYS A 447 -22.48 18.19 -11.28
C CYS A 447 -21.83 19.16 -10.29
N GLY A 448 -22.33 19.19 -9.05
CA GLY A 448 -21.82 20.09 -8.02
C GLY A 448 -20.60 19.58 -7.26
N ASN A 449 -20.38 18.27 -7.25
CA ASN A 449 -19.42 17.69 -6.32
C ASN A 449 -18.38 16.75 -6.97
N LEU A 450 -18.55 16.33 -8.23
CA LEU A 450 -17.58 15.48 -8.93
C LEU A 450 -16.61 16.31 -9.77
N GLN A 451 -15.33 16.05 -9.62
CA GLN A 451 -14.25 16.43 -10.55
C GLN A 451 -13.61 15.14 -11.08
N LEU A 452 -13.58 14.96 -12.39
CA LEU A 452 -13.07 13.74 -13.03
C LEU A 452 -12.17 14.11 -14.21
N ALA A 453 -10.94 13.61 -14.22
CA ALA A 453 -9.96 13.92 -15.27
C ALA A 453 -9.12 12.69 -15.64
N SER A 454 -8.62 12.66 -16.87
CA SER A 454 -7.50 11.82 -17.22
C SER A 454 -6.17 12.48 -16.82
N PHE A 455 -5.23 11.65 -16.44
CA PHE A 455 -3.93 12.07 -15.94
C PHE A 455 -3.11 12.82 -16.98
N ARG A 456 -2.48 13.91 -16.53
CA ARG A 456 -1.41 14.63 -17.24
C ARG A 456 -0.33 15.05 -16.25
N SER A 457 0.92 14.94 -16.65
CA SER A 457 2.06 15.42 -15.85
C SER A 457 2.58 16.80 -16.27
N SER A 458 2.04 17.36 -17.38
CA SER A 458 2.42 18.67 -17.91
C SER A 458 1.27 19.33 -18.69
N ASP A 459 1.49 20.56 -19.19
CA ASP A 459 0.54 21.26 -20.07
C ASP A 459 0.37 20.57 -21.43
N ALA A 460 1.30 19.72 -21.84
CA ALA A 460 1.17 18.94 -23.07
C ALA A 460 0.13 17.82 -22.88
N ALA A 461 -0.64 17.52 -23.94
CA ALA A 461 -1.64 16.46 -23.92
C ALA A 461 -1.05 15.04 -23.90
N LYS A 462 0.23 14.91 -24.24
CA LYS A 462 0.96 13.64 -24.35
C LYS A 462 2.43 13.83 -23.98
N TRP A 463 3.13 12.75 -23.76
CA TRP A 463 4.58 12.75 -23.69
C TRP A 463 5.21 13.34 -24.97
N ALA A 464 6.46 13.78 -24.91
CA ALA A 464 7.15 14.38 -26.05
C ALA A 464 7.31 13.44 -27.26
N ASP A 465 7.29 12.14 -27.03
CA ASP A 465 7.30 11.09 -28.06
C ASP A 465 5.91 10.84 -28.70
N GLY A 466 4.88 11.55 -28.25
CA GLY A 466 3.49 11.44 -28.72
C GLY A 466 2.67 10.33 -28.08
N LYS A 467 3.19 9.60 -27.11
CA LYS A 467 2.46 8.57 -26.36
C LYS A 467 1.54 9.21 -25.31
N PRO A 468 0.37 8.60 -25.02
CA PRO A 468 -0.51 9.05 -23.96
C PRO A 468 0.13 8.80 -22.58
N TYR A 469 -0.25 9.62 -21.61
CA TYR A 469 0.19 9.43 -20.23
C TYR A 469 -0.37 8.14 -19.62
N ALA A 470 0.46 7.47 -18.83
CA ALA A 470 0.07 6.31 -18.04
C ALA A 470 0.13 6.66 -16.54
N LEU A 471 -0.97 6.44 -15.83
CA LEU A 471 -1.07 6.55 -14.38
C LEU A 471 -1.21 5.15 -13.77
N HIS A 472 -0.38 4.87 -12.77
CA HIS A 472 -0.44 3.58 -12.06
C HIS A 472 -0.49 3.77 -10.53
N HIS A 473 -0.87 4.95 -10.06
CA HIS A 473 -1.09 5.21 -8.64
C HIS A 473 -2.19 4.30 -8.07
N LYS A 474 -2.09 4.00 -6.78
CA LYS A 474 -3.13 3.42 -5.96
C LYS A 474 -3.21 4.25 -4.69
N LEU A 475 -3.88 5.39 -4.81
CA LEU A 475 -3.95 6.42 -3.79
C LEU A 475 -5.39 6.87 -3.58
N VAL A 476 -5.77 6.97 -2.30
CA VAL A 476 -7.00 7.61 -1.84
C VAL A 476 -6.64 8.54 -0.69
N SER A 477 -7.05 9.81 -0.75
CA SER A 477 -6.85 10.79 0.31
C SER A 477 -8.19 11.39 0.74
N VAL A 478 -8.36 11.66 2.02
CA VAL A 478 -9.58 12.24 2.58
C VAL A 478 -9.28 13.39 3.53
N ASP A 479 -10.02 14.48 3.38
CA ASP A 479 -10.08 15.62 4.31
C ASP A 479 -8.72 16.27 4.62
N ASP A 480 -7.72 16.16 3.74
CA ASP A 480 -6.33 16.60 3.96
C ASP A 480 -5.73 16.07 5.30
N SER A 481 -6.18 14.90 5.74
CA SER A 481 -5.80 14.36 7.06
C SER A 481 -5.42 12.88 7.04
N ALA A 482 -6.04 12.06 6.19
CA ALA A 482 -5.72 10.64 6.08
C ALA A 482 -5.62 10.23 4.62
N PHE A 483 -4.76 9.22 4.35
CA PHE A 483 -4.57 8.72 2.99
C PHE A 483 -4.12 7.26 2.99
N TYR A 484 -4.41 6.58 1.89
CA TYR A 484 -3.89 5.27 1.54
C TYR A 484 -2.88 5.40 0.40
N ILE A 485 -1.76 4.70 0.51
CA ILE A 485 -0.84 4.39 -0.59
C ILE A 485 -0.52 2.89 -0.50
N GLY A 486 -0.67 2.18 -1.62
CA GLY A 486 -0.41 0.75 -1.69
C GLY A 486 -0.52 0.19 -3.10
N SER A 487 -0.78 -1.10 -3.21
CA SER A 487 -0.87 -1.78 -4.50
C SER A 487 -2.29 -2.01 -5.00
N LYS A 488 -3.32 -1.77 -4.16
CA LYS A 488 -4.71 -2.09 -4.45
C LYS A 488 -5.35 -1.13 -5.45
N ASN A 489 -5.70 -1.66 -6.61
CA ASN A 489 -6.53 -0.97 -7.57
C ASN A 489 -7.99 -0.90 -7.11
N LEU A 490 -8.71 0.19 -7.43
CA LEU A 490 -10.13 0.30 -7.15
C LEU A 490 -11.01 -0.41 -8.19
N TYR A 491 -10.47 -0.77 -9.36
CA TYR A 491 -11.19 -1.71 -10.22
C TYR A 491 -11.14 -3.13 -9.64
N PRO A 492 -12.15 -3.97 -9.90
CA PRO A 492 -12.19 -5.33 -9.38
C PRO A 492 -10.98 -6.15 -9.79
N ALA A 493 -10.30 -6.74 -8.84
CA ALA A 493 -9.20 -7.69 -9.03
C ALA A 493 -9.10 -8.58 -7.80
N TRP A 494 -8.75 -9.85 -7.99
CA TRP A 494 -8.70 -10.86 -6.91
C TRP A 494 -7.26 -11.18 -6.53
N LEU A 495 -6.45 -10.13 -6.35
CA LEU A 495 -5.02 -10.21 -6.19
C LEU A 495 -4.62 -10.12 -4.71
N GLN A 496 -3.41 -10.56 -4.40
CA GLN A 496 -2.80 -10.30 -3.12
C GLN A 496 -2.18 -8.89 -3.17
N ASP A 497 -2.78 -7.98 -2.45
CA ASP A 497 -2.40 -6.57 -2.39
C ASP A 497 -1.99 -6.15 -0.97
N PHE A 498 -1.27 -5.04 -0.85
CA PHE A 498 -0.86 -4.47 0.43
C PHE A 498 -0.67 -2.96 0.33
N GLY A 499 -1.00 -2.25 1.41
CA GLY A 499 -0.74 -0.82 1.54
C GLY A 499 -0.83 -0.33 2.98
N TYR A 500 -0.61 0.97 3.13
CA TYR A 500 -0.72 1.66 4.40
C TYR A 500 -1.79 2.75 4.34
N ILE A 501 -2.58 2.84 5.40
CA ILE A 501 -3.44 4.00 5.66
C ILE A 501 -2.80 4.79 6.80
N VAL A 502 -2.52 6.05 6.51
CA VAL A 502 -1.87 7.00 7.44
C VAL A 502 -2.86 8.09 7.79
N GLU A 503 -2.99 8.43 9.07
CA GLU A 503 -3.71 9.62 9.50
C GLU A 503 -2.74 10.61 10.15
N SER A 504 -2.33 11.59 9.36
CA SER A 504 -1.42 12.66 9.75
C SER A 504 -1.67 13.89 8.88
N PRO A 505 -2.27 14.96 9.41
CA PRO A 505 -2.48 16.20 8.65
C PRO A 505 -1.19 16.79 8.06
N ALA A 506 -0.07 16.63 8.76
CA ALA A 506 1.23 17.09 8.26
C ALA A 506 1.68 16.32 7.03
N ALA A 507 1.55 14.98 7.07
CA ALA A 507 1.90 14.11 5.95
C ALA A 507 0.91 14.27 4.78
N ALA A 508 -0.38 14.38 5.06
CA ALA A 508 -1.40 14.64 4.04
C ALA A 508 -1.17 15.97 3.32
N LYS A 509 -0.73 17.01 4.04
CA LYS A 509 -0.34 18.28 3.43
C LYS A 509 0.88 18.14 2.52
N GLN A 510 1.89 17.35 2.92
CA GLN A 510 3.04 17.06 2.05
C GLN A 510 2.60 16.31 0.79
N LEU A 511 1.80 15.25 0.94
CA LEU A 511 1.22 14.50 -0.17
C LEU A 511 0.47 15.41 -1.15
N LYS A 512 -0.37 16.30 -0.61
CA LYS A 512 -1.12 17.27 -1.41
C LYS A 512 -0.20 18.19 -2.19
N THR A 513 0.78 18.78 -1.53
CA THR A 513 1.70 19.75 -2.14
C THR A 513 2.60 19.12 -3.20
N GLU A 514 3.14 17.92 -2.93
CA GLU A 514 4.15 17.29 -3.77
C GLU A 514 3.54 16.44 -4.91
N LEU A 515 2.28 16.00 -4.76
CA LEU A 515 1.67 15.09 -5.72
C LEU A 515 0.28 15.54 -6.18
N LEU A 516 -0.71 15.67 -5.28
CA LEU A 516 -2.10 15.85 -5.68
C LEU A 516 -2.37 17.22 -6.33
N ASP A 517 -1.76 18.30 -5.83
CA ASP A 517 -1.90 19.64 -6.42
C ASP A 517 -1.20 19.76 -7.79
N PRO A 518 0.06 19.29 -7.98
CA PRO A 518 0.67 19.18 -9.30
C PRO A 518 -0.12 18.29 -10.27
N GLU A 519 -0.59 17.14 -9.82
CA GLU A 519 -1.41 16.23 -10.62
C GLU A 519 -2.69 16.92 -11.12
N TRP A 520 -3.43 17.55 -10.22
CA TRP A 520 -4.65 18.26 -10.60
C TRP A 520 -4.39 19.48 -11.46
N LYS A 521 -3.32 20.23 -11.19
CA LYS A 521 -2.93 21.41 -11.99
C LYS A 521 -2.88 21.09 -13.48
N TYR A 522 -2.31 19.96 -13.85
CA TYR A 522 -2.17 19.56 -15.25
C TYR A 522 -3.37 18.73 -15.74
N SER A 523 -3.87 17.80 -14.92
CA SER A 523 -4.95 16.88 -15.30
C SER A 523 -6.29 17.59 -15.52
N ARG A 524 -6.58 18.71 -14.81
CA ARG A 524 -7.82 19.48 -14.99
C ARG A 524 -8.04 19.96 -16.42
N GLN A 525 -6.98 20.09 -17.24
CA GLN A 525 -7.08 20.44 -18.67
C GLN A 525 -7.69 19.29 -19.49
N ALA A 526 -7.72 18.07 -18.94
CA ALA A 526 -8.36 16.89 -19.51
C ALA A 526 -9.58 16.46 -18.67
N ALA A 527 -10.16 17.38 -17.89
CA ALA A 527 -11.36 17.10 -17.11
C ALA A 527 -12.57 16.86 -18.02
N SER A 528 -13.37 15.85 -17.65
CA SER A 528 -14.65 15.58 -18.29
C SER A 528 -15.77 16.33 -17.58
N THR A 529 -16.70 16.88 -18.36
CA THR A 529 -17.98 17.37 -17.85
C THR A 529 -19.00 16.25 -17.99
N PRO A 530 -19.51 15.67 -16.87
CA PRO A 530 -20.50 14.60 -16.96
C PRO A 530 -21.72 15.02 -17.79
N ALA A 531 -22.29 14.07 -18.55
CA ALA A 531 -23.45 14.34 -19.41
C ALA A 531 -24.58 15.00 -18.61
N GLY A 532 -25.17 16.07 -19.18
CA GLY A 532 -26.25 16.83 -18.52
C GLY A 532 -25.81 17.83 -17.46
N CYS A 533 -24.51 17.99 -17.22
CA CYS A 533 -23.97 19.07 -16.38
C CYS A 533 -23.70 20.34 -17.20
N PRO A 534 -23.87 21.55 -16.62
CA PRO A 534 -23.48 22.79 -17.28
C PRO A 534 -21.97 22.81 -17.59
N ALA A 535 -21.59 23.41 -18.69
CA ALA A 535 -20.18 23.59 -19.02
C ALA A 535 -19.48 24.36 -17.88
N GLY A 536 -18.35 23.84 -17.39
CA GLY A 536 -17.60 24.42 -16.27
C GLY A 536 -18.11 24.05 -14.87
N ALA A 537 -19.11 23.21 -14.75
CA ALA A 537 -19.63 22.75 -13.43
C ALA A 537 -18.59 21.96 -12.61
N THR A 538 -17.50 21.51 -13.22
CA THR A 538 -16.46 20.66 -12.62
C THR A 538 -15.12 21.39 -12.44
N GLY A 539 -15.13 22.74 -12.44
CA GLY A 539 -13.94 23.57 -12.31
C GLY A 539 -13.37 23.66 -10.89
#